data_bfb3a233ed5184e7eda44c6606f5dcd9
#
_entry.id   bfb3a233ed5184e7eda44c6606f5dcd9
#
_cell.length_a   1.000
_cell.length_b   1.000
_cell.length_c   1.000
_cell.angle_alpha   90.00
_cell.angle_beta   90.00
_cell.angle_gamma   90.00
#
_symmetry.space_group_name_H-M   'P 1'
#
loop_
_entity.id
_entity.type
_entity.pdbx_description
1 polymer ?
#
loop_
_entity_poly.entity_id
_entity_poly.type
_entity_poly.pdbx_seq_one_letter_code
_entity_poly.pdbx_strand_id
1 'polypeptide(L)'
;MRINRWATTALVVLVIASTSACNPAHVARQAKNDVDSGNAAACTQERATIQQAVEAYTLLNPDQPVTEALMVTDGFIREQSALMDIGPNGTVVAAPGTVCA
;
A
#
# COMPACT_ATOMS: atom_id res chain seq x y z
N MET A 1 -8.64 -37.91 -31.91
CA MET A 1 -8.54 -37.55 -31.61
C MET A 1 -8.07 -36.45 -31.49
N ARG A 2 -7.66 -35.77 -31.49
CA ARG A 2 -7.14 -34.81 -31.40
C ARG A 2 -7.74 -33.68 -31.59
N ILE A 3 -8.46 -33.31 -31.56
CA ILE A 3 -9.08 -32.33 -31.91
C ILE A 3 -9.35 -31.34 -31.12
N ASN A 4 -9.52 -31.18 -30.22
CA ASN A 4 -9.92 -30.25 -29.48
C ASN A 4 -9.09 -29.24 -29.16
N ARG A 5 -8.09 -29.02 -29.55
CA ARG A 5 -7.39 -28.02 -29.11
C ARG A 5 -7.81 -26.78 -29.56
N TRP A 6 -8.67 -26.56 -30.35
CA TRP A 6 -9.02 -25.27 -30.71
C TRP A 6 -9.91 -24.64 -29.82
N ALA A 7 -10.55 -25.20 -28.98
CA ALA A 7 -11.54 -24.57 -28.18
C ALA A 7 -10.99 -23.58 -27.24
N THR A 8 -9.76 -23.63 -26.97
CA THR A 8 -9.28 -22.77 -25.93
C THR A 8 -8.89 -21.42 -26.36
N THR A 9 -8.89 -21.18 -27.62
CA THR A 9 -8.39 -19.89 -27.98
C THR A 9 -9.38 -18.81 -27.96
N ALA A 10 -10.60 -19.06 -27.87
CA ALA A 10 -11.57 -18.04 -28.04
C ALA A 10 -11.77 -17.16 -26.88
N LEU A 11 -11.29 -17.51 -25.72
CA LEU A 11 -11.64 -16.77 -24.61
C LEU A 11 -11.01 -15.49 -24.41
N VAL A 12 -9.89 -15.31 -24.85
CA VAL A 12 -9.13 -14.17 -24.47
C VAL A 12 -9.60 -12.86 -25.00
N VAL A 13 -10.32 -12.88 -26.06
CA VAL A 13 -10.61 -11.64 -26.70
C VAL A 13 -11.60 -10.79 -26.04
N LEU A 14 -12.44 -11.36 -25.23
CA LEU A 14 -13.49 -10.60 -24.68
C LEU A 14 -13.13 -9.50 -23.80
N VAL A 15 -12.06 -9.62 -23.11
CA VAL A 15 -11.77 -8.67 -22.07
C VAL A 15 -11.45 -7.31 -22.59
N ILE A 16 -10.93 -7.22 -23.77
CA ILE A 16 -10.47 -5.98 -24.24
C ILE A 16 -11.56 -5.04 -24.66
N ALA A 17 -12.63 -5.57 -25.07
CA ALA A 17 -13.67 -4.75 -25.62
C ALA A 17 -14.32 -3.84 -24.60
N SER A 18 -14.26 -4.20 -23.37
CA SER A 18 -15.00 -3.43 -22.40
C SER A 18 -14.35 -2.14 -21.99
N THR A 19 -13.16 -1.88 -22.39
CA THR A 19 -12.49 -0.70 -21.91
C THR A 19 -12.57 0.49 -22.81
N SER A 20 -13.16 0.35 -23.94
CA SER A 20 -13.03 1.40 -24.91
C SER A 20 -14.15 2.41 -24.91
N ALA A 21 -15.10 2.29 -24.08
CA ALA A 21 -16.28 3.09 -24.21
C ALA A 21 -16.35 4.30 -23.30
N CYS A 22 -15.30 4.79 -22.76
CA CYS A 22 -15.39 5.89 -21.83
C CYS A 22 -15.14 7.21 -22.49
N ASN A 23 -15.84 8.24 -22.08
CA ASN A 23 -15.53 9.54 -22.59
C ASN A 23 -14.35 10.14 -21.81
N PRO A 24 -13.64 11.08 -22.40
CA PRO A 24 -12.40 11.59 -21.76
C PRO A 24 -12.61 12.27 -20.43
N ALA A 25 -13.70 13.00 -20.28
CA ALA A 25 -13.93 13.68 -19.02
C ALA A 25 -14.22 12.71 -17.88
N HIS A 26 -14.96 11.67 -18.18
CA HIS A 26 -15.26 10.66 -17.18
C HIS A 26 -13.99 9.88 -16.79
N VAL A 27 -13.18 9.54 -17.75
CA VAL A 27 -11.94 8.82 -17.48
C VAL A 27 -11.01 9.66 -16.61
N ALA A 28 -10.90 10.94 -16.88
CA ALA A 28 -10.04 11.82 -16.10
C ALA A 28 -10.49 11.91 -14.65
N ARG A 29 -11.79 12.02 -14.42
CA ARG A 29 -12.30 12.06 -13.07
C ARG A 29 -12.11 10.75 -12.34
N GLN A 30 -12.34 9.66 -13.02
CA GLN A 30 -12.17 8.36 -12.40
C GLN A 30 -10.71 8.08 -12.07
N ALA A 31 -9.80 8.48 -12.93
CA ALA A 31 -8.38 8.33 -12.66
C ALA A 31 -7.96 9.10 -11.41
N LYS A 32 -8.47 10.32 -11.24
CA LYS A 32 -8.17 11.09 -10.05
C LYS A 32 -8.72 10.41 -8.80
N ASN A 33 -9.96 9.93 -8.85
CA ASN A 33 -10.56 9.24 -7.73
C ASN A 33 -9.79 7.96 -7.39
N ASP A 34 -9.31 7.24 -8.39
CA ASP A 34 -8.54 6.03 -8.19
C ASP A 34 -7.20 6.33 -7.51
N VAL A 35 -6.55 7.41 -7.89
CA VAL A 35 -5.30 7.83 -7.27
C VAL A 35 -5.53 8.23 -5.82
N ASP A 36 -6.57 9.02 -5.55
CA ASP A 36 -6.90 9.43 -4.19
C ASP A 36 -7.23 8.22 -3.30
N SER A 37 -7.98 7.27 -3.83
CA SER A 37 -8.30 6.04 -3.11
C SER A 37 -7.05 5.20 -2.87
N GLY A 38 -6.17 5.10 -3.86
CA GLY A 38 -4.92 4.38 -3.73
C GLY A 38 -4.02 5.00 -2.67
N ASN A 39 -3.95 6.33 -2.62
CA ASN A 39 -3.17 7.01 -1.60
C ASN A 39 -3.74 6.76 -0.21
N ALA A 40 -5.05 6.82 -0.06
CA ALA A 40 -5.68 6.54 1.22
C ALA A 40 -5.43 5.11 1.69
N ALA A 41 -5.52 4.16 0.78
CA ALA A 41 -5.25 2.76 1.09
C ALA A 41 -3.78 2.55 1.47
N ALA A 42 -2.87 3.18 0.76
CA ALA A 42 -1.45 3.09 1.05
C ALA A 42 -1.13 3.67 2.44
N CYS A 43 -1.74 4.79 2.79
CA CYS A 43 -1.55 5.39 4.10
C CYS A 43 -2.08 4.49 5.21
N THR A 44 -3.24 3.91 5.03
CA THR A 44 -3.82 3.01 6.01
C THR A 44 -2.97 1.77 6.21
N GLN A 45 -2.51 1.19 5.12
CA GLN A 45 -1.70 -0.02 5.18
C GLN A 45 -0.33 0.25 5.79
N GLU A 46 0.31 1.35 5.41
CA GLU A 46 1.60 1.70 5.98
C GLU A 46 1.48 1.95 7.47
N ARG A 47 0.45 2.67 7.89
CA ARG A 47 0.22 2.92 9.31
C ARG A 47 0.05 1.61 10.07
N ALA A 48 -0.74 0.69 9.55
CA ALA A 48 -0.96 -0.59 10.21
C ALA A 48 0.34 -1.40 10.30
N THR A 49 1.14 -1.39 9.25
CA THR A 49 2.41 -2.10 9.22
C THR A 49 3.37 -1.55 10.27
N ILE A 50 3.50 -0.23 10.34
CA ILE A 50 4.40 0.39 11.31
C ILE A 50 3.87 0.19 12.73
N GLN A 51 2.57 0.27 12.94
CA GLN A 51 1.99 0.03 14.26
C GLN A 51 2.27 -1.39 14.75
N GLN A 52 2.15 -2.38 13.89
CA GLN A 52 2.47 -3.75 14.26
C GLN A 52 3.94 -3.90 14.62
N ALA A 53 4.82 -3.26 13.87
CA ALA A 53 6.24 -3.29 14.16
C ALA A 53 6.55 -2.62 15.49
N VAL A 54 5.91 -1.50 15.78
CA VAL A 54 6.07 -0.80 17.07
C VAL A 54 5.64 -1.70 18.23
N GLU A 55 4.50 -2.36 18.07
CA GLU A 55 4.02 -3.26 19.13
C GLU A 55 4.99 -4.40 19.38
N ALA A 56 5.47 -5.03 18.32
CA ALA A 56 6.41 -6.13 18.44
C ALA A 56 7.73 -5.66 19.05
N TYR A 57 8.23 -4.52 18.63
CA TYR A 57 9.46 -3.96 19.17
C TYR A 57 9.32 -3.66 20.66
N THR A 58 8.22 -3.05 21.04
CA THR A 58 7.96 -2.67 22.44
C THR A 58 7.86 -3.91 23.34
N LEU A 59 7.25 -4.97 22.85
CA LEU A 59 7.16 -6.19 23.63
C LEU A 59 8.52 -6.82 23.89
N LEU A 60 9.41 -6.73 22.93
CA LEU A 60 10.73 -7.34 23.06
C LEU A 60 11.76 -6.40 23.69
N ASN A 61 11.50 -5.11 23.68
CA ASN A 61 12.42 -4.11 24.20
C ASN A 61 11.68 -3.10 25.07
N PRO A 62 11.11 -3.52 26.20
CA PRO A 62 10.19 -2.67 26.95
C PRO A 62 10.85 -1.43 27.54
N ASP A 63 12.15 -1.45 27.73
CA ASP A 63 12.86 -0.32 28.33
C ASP A 63 13.50 0.61 27.32
N GLN A 64 13.30 0.38 26.03
CA GLN A 64 13.92 1.20 25.01
C GLN A 64 12.89 2.05 24.29
N PRO A 65 13.24 3.29 23.95
CA PRO A 65 12.35 4.08 23.09
C PRO A 65 12.31 3.45 21.71
N VAL A 66 11.15 3.51 21.08
CA VAL A 66 11.01 2.98 19.73
C VAL A 66 11.27 4.07 18.73
N THR A 67 12.15 3.80 17.78
CA THR A 67 12.41 4.69 16.64
C THR A 67 12.45 3.84 15.38
N GLU A 68 12.22 4.47 14.25
CA GLU A 68 12.31 3.74 12.99
C GLU A 68 13.72 3.21 12.76
N ALA A 69 14.72 3.99 13.12
CA ALA A 69 16.11 3.57 12.93
C ALA A 69 16.44 2.30 13.71
N LEU A 70 15.97 2.22 14.95
CA LEU A 70 16.19 1.02 15.77
C LEU A 70 15.42 -0.17 15.21
N MET A 71 14.21 0.06 14.73
CA MET A 71 13.43 -1.03 14.14
C MET A 71 14.04 -1.56 12.86
N VAL A 72 14.67 -0.70 12.06
CA VAL A 72 15.42 -1.15 10.89
C VAL A 72 16.63 -1.95 11.31
N THR A 73 17.40 -1.44 12.26
CA THR A 73 18.60 -2.11 12.73
C THR A 73 18.29 -3.50 13.28
N ASP A 74 17.20 -3.62 14.02
CA ASP A 74 16.83 -4.88 14.67
C ASP A 74 15.95 -5.78 13.81
N GLY A 75 15.67 -5.38 12.58
CA GLY A 75 14.98 -6.25 11.62
C GLY A 75 13.46 -6.26 11.70
N PHE A 76 12.86 -5.33 12.44
CA PHE A 76 11.40 -5.25 12.52
C PHE A 76 10.77 -4.63 11.30
N ILE A 77 11.47 -3.72 10.64
CA ILE A 77 11.07 -3.17 9.33
C ILE A 77 12.29 -3.18 8.42
N ARG A 78 12.05 -3.18 7.12
CA ARG A 78 13.16 -3.23 6.17
C ARG A 78 13.84 -1.89 6.00
N GLU A 79 13.06 -0.82 6.04
CA GLU A 79 13.55 0.53 5.83
C GLU A 79 12.64 1.50 6.55
N GLN A 80 13.08 2.70 6.75
CA GLN A 80 12.24 3.72 7.36
C GLN A 80 11.09 4.07 6.43
N SER A 81 9.92 4.32 7.02
CA SER A 81 8.75 4.64 6.23
C SER A 81 8.87 6.04 5.63
N ALA A 82 8.51 6.17 4.37
CA ALA A 82 8.43 7.48 3.74
C ALA A 82 7.13 8.20 4.07
N LEU A 83 6.13 7.48 4.53
CA LEU A 83 4.79 8.03 4.73
C LEU A 83 4.43 8.27 6.19
N MET A 84 5.06 7.57 7.10
CA MET A 84 4.75 7.62 8.52
C MET A 84 5.98 7.91 9.36
N ASP A 85 5.77 8.56 10.48
CA ASP A 85 6.80 8.78 11.47
C ASP A 85 6.37 8.17 12.79
N ILE A 86 7.32 7.96 13.68
CA ILE A 86 7.04 7.48 15.03
C ILE A 86 7.26 8.64 15.99
N GLY A 87 6.23 9.00 16.71
CA GLY A 87 6.30 10.04 17.72
C GLY A 87 6.99 9.58 19.00
N PRO A 88 7.18 10.50 19.95
CA PRO A 88 7.97 10.21 21.16
C PRO A 88 7.40 9.08 22.01
N ASN A 89 6.12 8.84 21.94
CA ASN A 89 5.49 7.78 22.74
C ASN A 89 5.24 6.50 21.94
N GLY A 90 5.87 6.37 20.79
CA GLY A 90 5.62 5.23 19.93
C GLY A 90 4.36 5.34 19.09
N THR A 91 3.74 6.52 19.07
CA THR A 91 2.54 6.73 18.26
C THR A 91 2.94 6.89 16.80
N VAL A 92 2.24 6.22 15.92
CA VAL A 92 2.50 6.33 14.48
C VAL A 92 1.68 7.49 13.93
N VAL A 93 2.36 8.43 13.31
CA VAL A 93 1.74 9.63 12.76
C VAL A 93 2.16 9.79 11.30
N ALA A 94 1.38 10.54 10.55
CA ALA A 94 1.73 10.80 9.16
C ALA A 94 2.97 11.68 9.10
N ALA A 95 3.89 11.35 8.20
CA ALA A 95 5.09 12.17 8.00
C ALA A 95 4.70 13.49 7.36
N PRO A 96 5.25 14.61 7.83
CA PRO A 96 4.89 15.91 7.28
C PRO A 96 5.24 16.02 5.79
N GLY A 97 4.38 16.70 5.05
CA GLY A 97 4.61 16.91 3.62
C GLY A 97 4.32 15.72 2.73
N THR A 98 3.79 14.65 3.28
CA THR A 98 3.44 13.48 2.48
C THR A 98 1.95 13.46 2.16
N VAL A 99 1.54 12.55 1.29
CA VAL A 99 0.12 12.39 0.95
C VAL A 99 -0.71 11.91 2.13
N CYS A 100 -0.08 11.46 3.18
CA CYS A 100 -0.76 10.96 4.38
C CYS A 100 -0.96 12.04 5.45
N ALA A 101 -0.29 13.16 5.29
CA ALA A 101 -0.37 14.24 6.28
C ALA A 101 -1.64 15.07 6.19
#